data_39932d7973243f904d36107f3364eb8f
#
_entry.id   39932d7973243f904d36107f3364eb8f
#
_cell.length_a   1.000
_cell.length_b   1.000
_cell.length_c   1.000
_cell.angle_alpha   90.00
_cell.angle_beta   90.00
_cell.angle_gamma   90.00
#
_symmetry.space_group_name_H-M   'P 1'
#
loop_
_entity.id
_entity.type
_entity.pdbx_description
1 polymer ?
#
loop_
_entity_poly.entity_id
_entity_poly.type
_entity_poly.pdbx_seq_one_letter_code
_entity_poly.pdbx_strand_id
1 'polypeptide(L)'
;MKVRLFEIFTSVEGEGILYGTKTLFVRLAGCPFTCFYCDTKESLPLNSGTEYTIDEANKLIDSNLHDQTYKVNFTGGDPLIQHQAVAQLAKHIQNKKIPTYLESSCFDIDRFNHVLPFIDIVKIEFKTKDSDFVDSEHYAKLIGHTMKCLESSVISKKTTYIKIVVSSKTQPNEFKKLVDDIFNIISKENIDGFIIQPTYGISEPSLDLLLNLYDIVFPYYIDVKVVPQLHKFIGAP
;
A
#
# COMPACT_ATOMS: atom_id res chain seq x y z
N MET A 1 8.04 -22.64 8.80
CA MET A 1 7.83 -21.17 9.00
C MET A 1 6.37 -20.94 9.34
N LYS A 2 6.07 -19.90 10.13
CA LYS A 2 4.73 -19.52 10.54
C LYS A 2 4.42 -18.11 10.07
N VAL A 3 3.13 -17.80 9.93
CA VAL A 3 2.57 -16.49 9.57
C VAL A 3 1.40 -16.17 10.50
N ARG A 4 1.20 -14.90 10.82
CA ARG A 4 0.03 -14.41 11.56
C ARG A 4 -0.89 -13.64 10.61
N LEU A 5 -2.02 -14.26 10.31
CA LEU A 5 -3.07 -13.67 9.49
C LEU A 5 -4.12 -13.03 10.41
N PHE A 6 -4.45 -11.78 10.14
CA PHE A 6 -5.54 -11.10 10.83
C PHE A 6 -6.88 -11.56 10.25
N GLU A 7 -7.00 -11.54 8.92
CA GLU A 7 -8.18 -12.03 8.20
C GLU A 7 -7.87 -12.37 6.73
N ILE A 8 -8.73 -13.18 6.12
CA ILE A 8 -8.77 -13.40 4.67
C ILE A 8 -10.21 -13.22 4.22
N PHE A 9 -10.43 -12.36 3.20
CA PHE A 9 -11.76 -12.08 2.68
C PHE A 9 -11.74 -11.65 1.22
N THR A 10 -12.82 -11.90 0.50
CA THR A 10 -13.02 -11.39 -0.86
C THR A 10 -13.87 -10.14 -0.81
N SER A 11 -13.39 -9.09 -1.47
CA SER A 11 -14.09 -7.81 -1.59
C SER A 11 -13.77 -7.12 -2.91
N VAL A 12 -14.25 -5.90 -3.04
CA VAL A 12 -13.90 -4.99 -4.13
C VAL A 12 -12.70 -4.14 -3.69
N GLU A 13 -11.68 -4.03 -4.54
CA GLU A 13 -10.56 -3.12 -4.28
C GLU A 13 -11.07 -1.69 -4.13
N GLY A 14 -10.85 -1.12 -2.97
CA GLY A 14 -11.40 0.18 -2.59
C GLY A 14 -10.48 1.37 -2.90
N GLU A 15 -9.24 1.13 -3.32
CA GLU A 15 -8.20 2.15 -3.41
C GLU A 15 -7.31 2.00 -4.66
N GLY A 16 -6.50 3.02 -4.91
CA GLY A 16 -5.44 2.96 -5.91
C GLY A 16 -5.92 2.91 -7.35
N ILE A 17 -5.06 2.42 -8.25
CA ILE A 17 -5.33 2.38 -9.70
C ILE A 17 -6.24 1.23 -10.12
N LEU A 18 -6.40 0.22 -9.26
CA LEU A 18 -7.20 -0.98 -9.52
C LEU A 18 -8.52 -1.01 -8.76
N TYR A 19 -8.99 0.15 -8.27
CA TYR A 19 -10.27 0.25 -7.57
C TYR A 19 -11.41 -0.36 -8.39
N GLY A 20 -12.37 -0.99 -7.72
CA GLY A 20 -13.50 -1.65 -8.36
C GLY A 20 -13.24 -3.10 -8.79
N THR A 21 -12.01 -3.62 -8.69
CA THR A 21 -11.72 -5.03 -9.05
C THR A 21 -12.01 -5.99 -7.93
N LYS A 22 -12.52 -7.20 -8.25
CA LYS A 22 -12.73 -8.27 -7.27
C LYS A 22 -11.40 -8.83 -6.79
N THR A 23 -11.11 -8.67 -5.53
CA THR A 23 -9.81 -8.95 -4.91
C THR A 23 -9.97 -9.90 -3.73
N LEU A 24 -9.08 -10.89 -3.61
CA LEU A 24 -8.89 -11.63 -2.37
C LEU A 24 -7.85 -10.89 -1.52
N PHE A 25 -8.25 -10.43 -0.36
CA PHE A 25 -7.39 -9.76 0.61
C PHE A 25 -6.82 -10.78 1.60
N VAL A 26 -5.51 -10.80 1.73
CA VAL A 26 -4.76 -11.52 2.76
C VAL A 26 -4.19 -10.47 3.70
N ARG A 27 -4.91 -10.20 4.79
CA ARG A 27 -4.55 -9.19 5.77
C ARG A 27 -3.69 -9.80 6.87
N LEU A 28 -2.44 -9.35 6.96
CA LEU A 28 -1.48 -9.79 7.96
C LEU A 28 -1.59 -8.94 9.24
N ALA A 29 -1.24 -9.53 10.38
CA ALA A 29 -1.07 -8.81 11.63
C ALA A 29 0.31 -8.17 11.74
N GLY A 30 0.40 -7.05 12.45
CA GLY A 30 1.63 -6.33 12.75
C GLY A 30 1.87 -5.13 11.84
N CYS A 31 2.12 -3.96 12.44
CA CYS A 31 2.52 -2.74 11.74
C CYS A 31 3.54 -1.98 12.60
N PRO A 32 4.59 -1.38 11.99
CA PRO A 32 5.53 -0.56 12.74
C PRO A 32 5.00 0.85 13.03
N PHE A 33 3.80 1.19 12.51
CA PHE A 33 3.21 2.53 12.58
C PHE A 33 1.86 2.54 13.29
N THR A 34 1.46 3.75 13.72
CA THR A 34 0.18 4.03 14.38
C THR A 34 -0.49 5.25 13.75
N CYS A 35 -0.59 5.28 12.41
CA CYS A 35 -1.17 6.40 11.68
C CYS A 35 -2.54 6.77 12.23
N PHE A 36 -2.81 8.07 12.44
CA PHE A 36 -4.06 8.52 13.04
C PHE A 36 -5.30 8.17 12.21
N TYR A 37 -5.11 8.08 10.89
CA TYR A 37 -6.16 7.75 9.91
C TYR A 37 -6.27 6.25 9.60
N CYS A 38 -5.53 5.39 10.30
CA CYS A 38 -5.60 3.95 10.06
C CYS A 38 -7.02 3.44 10.32
N ASP A 39 -7.58 2.76 9.34
CA ASP A 39 -8.95 2.20 9.38
C ASP A 39 -9.01 0.75 9.87
N THR A 40 -7.84 0.13 10.08
CA THR A 40 -7.72 -1.26 10.58
C THR A 40 -6.77 -1.32 11.79
N LYS A 41 -7.05 -0.51 12.81
CA LYS A 41 -6.21 -0.41 14.02
C LYS A 41 -6.05 -1.74 14.76
N GLU A 42 -7.03 -2.61 14.66
CA GLU A 42 -7.05 -3.94 15.26
C GLU A 42 -5.96 -4.87 14.70
N SER A 43 -5.51 -4.64 13.46
CA SER A 43 -4.44 -5.42 12.83
C SER A 43 -3.02 -4.98 13.21
N LEU A 44 -2.86 -3.83 13.89
CA LEU A 44 -1.54 -3.26 14.21
C LEU A 44 -0.69 -4.13 15.16
N PRO A 45 -1.25 -4.74 16.22
CA PRO A 45 -0.48 -5.64 17.06
C PRO A 45 -0.14 -6.94 16.33
N LEU A 46 1.12 -7.39 16.39
CA LEU A 46 1.51 -8.66 15.74
C LEU A 46 0.74 -9.86 16.32
N ASN A 47 0.35 -9.82 17.57
CA ASN A 47 -0.40 -10.90 18.24
C ASN A 47 -1.92 -10.83 18.02
N SER A 48 -2.43 -9.87 17.24
CA SER A 48 -3.86 -9.78 16.90
C SER A 48 -4.30 -10.84 15.89
N GLY A 49 -3.36 -11.41 15.12
CA GLY A 49 -3.66 -12.43 14.12
C GLY A 49 -3.60 -13.85 14.65
N THR A 50 -4.28 -14.76 13.95
CA THR A 50 -4.17 -16.20 14.16
C THR A 50 -2.90 -16.72 13.49
N GLU A 51 -2.16 -17.58 14.20
CA GLU A 51 -0.93 -18.16 13.71
C GLU A 51 -1.20 -19.44 12.89
N TYR A 52 -0.62 -19.48 11.69
CA TYR A 52 -0.69 -20.63 10.77
C TYR A 52 0.71 -21.02 10.33
N THR A 53 0.90 -22.30 10.00
CA THR A 53 2.02 -22.70 9.13
C THR A 53 1.79 -22.17 7.72
N ILE A 54 2.84 -22.09 6.90
CA ILE A 54 2.70 -21.66 5.49
C ILE A 54 1.75 -22.57 4.71
N ASP A 55 1.80 -23.87 4.95
CA ASP A 55 0.92 -24.83 4.26
C ASP A 55 -0.55 -24.65 4.66
N GLU A 56 -0.83 -24.38 5.94
CA GLU A 56 -2.18 -24.07 6.40
C GLU A 56 -2.69 -22.75 5.82
N ALA A 57 -1.84 -21.72 5.80
CA ALA A 57 -2.17 -20.43 5.21
C ALA A 57 -2.44 -20.54 3.70
N ASN A 58 -1.64 -21.32 2.96
CA ASN A 58 -1.88 -21.59 1.54
C ASN A 58 -3.23 -22.28 1.31
N LYS A 59 -3.57 -23.31 2.11
CA LYS A 59 -4.86 -23.98 2.03
C LYS A 59 -6.03 -23.03 2.32
N LEU A 60 -5.86 -22.14 3.30
CA LEU A 60 -6.87 -21.14 3.64
C LEU A 60 -7.04 -20.12 2.50
N ILE A 61 -5.97 -19.65 1.90
CA ILE A 61 -6.02 -18.79 0.71
C ILE A 61 -6.72 -19.52 -0.43
N ASP A 62 -6.33 -20.75 -0.72
CA ASP A 62 -6.91 -21.57 -1.81
C ASP A 62 -8.42 -21.77 -1.64
N SER A 63 -8.89 -21.98 -0.41
CA SER A 63 -10.33 -22.18 -0.12
C SER A 63 -11.16 -20.89 -0.30
N ASN A 64 -10.52 -19.72 -0.32
CA ASN A 64 -11.15 -18.43 -0.54
C ASN A 64 -10.95 -17.87 -1.97
N LEU A 65 -10.16 -18.54 -2.80
CA LEU A 65 -10.01 -18.16 -4.20
C LEU A 65 -11.24 -18.57 -5.01
N HIS A 66 -11.67 -17.70 -5.89
CA HIS A 66 -12.74 -17.94 -6.87
C HIS A 66 -12.19 -17.74 -8.28
N ASP A 67 -12.78 -18.41 -9.27
CA ASP A 67 -12.36 -18.32 -10.69
C ASP A 67 -12.33 -16.87 -11.21
N GLN A 68 -13.18 -15.99 -10.66
CA GLN A 68 -13.27 -14.59 -11.03
C GLN A 68 -12.43 -13.67 -10.13
N THR A 69 -11.55 -14.19 -9.27
CA THR A 69 -10.64 -13.37 -8.47
C THR A 69 -9.63 -12.71 -9.41
N TYR A 70 -9.63 -11.38 -9.45
CA TYR A 70 -8.73 -10.62 -10.32
C TYR A 70 -7.28 -10.65 -9.83
N LYS A 71 -7.09 -10.51 -8.52
CA LYS A 71 -5.76 -10.52 -7.87
C LYS A 71 -5.84 -10.92 -6.41
N VAL A 72 -4.69 -11.26 -5.83
CA VAL A 72 -4.52 -11.45 -4.38
C VAL A 72 -3.72 -10.28 -3.83
N ASN A 73 -4.30 -9.56 -2.86
CA ASN A 73 -3.71 -8.41 -2.21
C ASN A 73 -3.13 -8.80 -0.85
N PHE A 74 -1.80 -8.72 -0.71
CA PHE A 74 -1.11 -8.83 0.58
C PHE A 74 -1.09 -7.45 1.23
N THR A 75 -1.88 -7.30 2.26
CA THR A 75 -2.12 -6.07 3.02
C THR A 75 -2.08 -6.36 4.53
N GLY A 76 -2.59 -5.48 5.37
CA GLY A 76 -2.76 -5.71 6.80
C GLY A 76 -2.37 -4.52 7.63
N GLY A 77 -1.66 -4.76 8.72
CA GLY A 77 -0.89 -3.72 9.37
C GLY A 77 0.18 -3.22 8.39
N ASP A 78 1.28 -3.98 8.25
CA ASP A 78 2.21 -3.85 7.11
C ASP A 78 2.81 -5.23 6.79
N PRO A 79 2.62 -5.76 5.57
CA PRO A 79 3.08 -7.10 5.17
C PRO A 79 4.60 -7.31 5.33
N LEU A 80 5.40 -6.25 5.22
CA LEU A 80 6.85 -6.34 5.36
C LEU A 80 7.32 -6.73 6.78
N ILE A 81 6.46 -6.60 7.80
CA ILE A 81 6.76 -7.15 9.14
C ILE A 81 6.97 -8.66 9.05
N GLN A 82 6.23 -9.35 8.20
CA GLN A 82 6.27 -10.78 7.99
C GLN A 82 6.79 -11.15 6.59
N HIS A 83 7.73 -10.37 6.04
CA HIS A 83 8.21 -10.43 4.66
C HIS A 83 8.59 -11.85 4.19
N GLN A 84 9.21 -12.68 5.04
CA GLN A 84 9.61 -14.04 4.68
C GLN A 84 8.39 -14.94 4.40
N ALA A 85 7.34 -14.79 5.19
CA ALA A 85 6.09 -15.52 4.99
C ALA A 85 5.35 -15.00 3.75
N VAL A 86 5.26 -13.67 3.60
CA VAL A 86 4.64 -13.02 2.42
C VAL A 86 5.29 -13.50 1.13
N ALA A 87 6.63 -13.58 1.07
CA ALA A 87 7.34 -14.09 -0.10
C ALA A 87 6.91 -15.53 -0.48
N GLN A 88 6.72 -16.40 0.51
CA GLN A 88 6.28 -17.79 0.26
C GLN A 88 4.81 -17.87 -0.18
N LEU A 89 3.93 -17.10 0.46
CA LEU A 89 2.51 -17.05 0.08
C LEU A 89 2.35 -16.43 -1.33
N ALA A 90 3.07 -15.35 -1.63
CA ALA A 90 3.03 -14.72 -2.94
C ALA A 90 3.55 -15.66 -4.05
N LYS A 91 4.65 -16.38 -3.78
CA LYS A 91 5.14 -17.43 -4.70
C LYS A 91 4.11 -18.52 -4.98
N HIS A 92 3.36 -18.95 -3.94
CA HIS A 92 2.28 -19.91 -4.11
C HIS A 92 1.18 -19.40 -5.06
N ILE A 93 0.80 -18.12 -4.94
CA ILE A 93 -0.21 -17.49 -5.80
C ILE A 93 0.30 -17.30 -7.23
N GLN A 94 1.57 -16.89 -7.42
CA GLN A 94 2.16 -16.78 -8.76
C GLN A 94 2.15 -18.12 -9.50
N ASN A 95 2.37 -19.25 -8.81
CA ASN A 95 2.29 -20.59 -9.42
C ASN A 95 0.88 -20.91 -9.96
N LYS A 96 -0.16 -20.21 -9.47
CA LYS A 96 -1.55 -20.30 -9.95
C LYS A 96 -1.84 -19.30 -11.08
N LYS A 97 -0.86 -18.46 -11.47
CA LYS A 97 -0.98 -17.40 -12.49
C LYS A 97 -2.04 -16.35 -12.13
N ILE A 98 -2.23 -16.09 -10.85
CA ILE A 98 -3.09 -15.01 -10.34
C ILE A 98 -2.16 -13.84 -9.98
N PRO A 99 -2.45 -12.60 -10.41
CA PRO A 99 -1.64 -11.45 -10.07
C PRO A 99 -1.54 -11.23 -8.55
N THR A 100 -0.32 -10.97 -8.08
CA THR A 100 -0.03 -10.66 -6.68
C THR A 100 0.16 -9.16 -6.50
N TYR A 101 -0.42 -8.61 -5.47
CA TYR A 101 -0.37 -7.20 -5.18
C TYR A 101 0.12 -6.97 -3.75
N LEU A 102 1.03 -6.01 -3.56
CA LEU A 102 1.60 -5.62 -2.27
C LEU A 102 1.15 -4.21 -1.88
N GLU A 103 0.50 -4.11 -0.74
CA GLU A 103 0.20 -2.84 -0.09
C GLU A 103 1.05 -2.69 1.17
N SER A 104 2.07 -1.82 1.10
CA SER A 104 2.99 -1.56 2.20
C SER A 104 3.35 -0.08 2.27
N SER A 105 3.75 0.37 3.44
CA SER A 105 4.40 1.67 3.65
C SER A 105 5.85 1.72 3.14
N CYS A 106 6.39 0.59 2.68
CA CYS A 106 7.76 0.49 2.16
C CYS A 106 8.83 0.95 3.16
N PHE A 107 8.62 0.67 4.46
CA PHE A 107 9.47 1.16 5.55
C PHE A 107 10.87 0.53 5.61
N ASP A 108 11.11 -0.55 4.87
CA ASP A 108 12.36 -1.32 4.91
C ASP A 108 12.65 -1.90 3.52
N ILE A 109 13.71 -1.41 2.89
CA ILE A 109 14.11 -1.80 1.53
C ILE A 109 14.57 -3.25 1.43
N ASP A 110 15.24 -3.78 2.45
CA ASP A 110 15.77 -5.16 2.40
C ASP A 110 14.62 -6.17 2.48
N ARG A 111 13.64 -5.92 3.35
CA ARG A 111 12.41 -6.71 3.43
C ARG A 111 11.57 -6.59 2.16
N PHE A 112 11.47 -5.38 1.60
CA PHE A 112 10.79 -5.14 0.34
C PHE A 112 11.42 -5.95 -0.80
N ASN A 113 12.75 -5.87 -0.96
CA ASN A 113 13.47 -6.60 -2.00
C ASN A 113 13.38 -8.13 -1.84
N HIS A 114 13.18 -8.62 -0.61
CA HIS A 114 12.94 -10.04 -0.38
C HIS A 114 11.59 -10.52 -0.94
N VAL A 115 10.56 -9.66 -0.88
CA VAL A 115 9.19 -9.97 -1.35
C VAL A 115 9.03 -9.68 -2.84
N LEU A 116 9.67 -8.63 -3.35
CA LEU A 116 9.49 -8.06 -4.68
C LEU A 116 9.55 -9.08 -5.84
N PRO A 117 10.42 -10.11 -5.85
CA PRO A 117 10.45 -11.11 -6.93
C PRO A 117 9.11 -11.83 -7.15
N PHE A 118 8.28 -11.92 -6.11
CA PHE A 118 7.01 -12.65 -6.10
C PHE A 118 5.78 -11.74 -6.18
N ILE A 119 5.98 -10.45 -6.44
CA ILE A 119 4.91 -9.45 -6.55
C ILE A 119 4.84 -8.94 -8.00
N ASP A 120 3.63 -8.80 -8.52
CA ASP A 120 3.37 -8.26 -9.86
C ASP A 120 2.99 -6.78 -9.81
N ILE A 121 2.26 -6.37 -8.77
CA ILE A 121 1.73 -5.01 -8.61
C ILE A 121 2.17 -4.46 -7.25
N VAL A 122 2.71 -3.26 -7.25
CA VAL A 122 3.24 -2.61 -6.05
C VAL A 122 2.59 -1.25 -5.85
N LYS A 123 2.00 -1.04 -4.68
CA LYS A 123 1.63 0.27 -4.18
C LYS A 123 2.79 0.83 -3.34
N ILE A 124 3.40 1.89 -3.80
CA ILE A 124 4.39 2.65 -3.03
C ILE A 124 3.64 3.76 -2.28
N GLU A 125 3.51 3.62 -0.97
CA GLU A 125 2.82 4.61 -0.16
C GLU A 125 3.79 5.56 0.53
N PHE A 126 3.86 6.80 0.04
CA PHE A 126 4.59 7.86 0.74
C PHE A 126 3.73 8.46 1.85
N LYS A 127 4.28 8.52 3.03
CA LYS A 127 3.66 9.17 4.17
C LYS A 127 3.96 10.68 4.17
N THR A 128 2.99 11.47 4.53
CA THR A 128 3.16 12.91 4.80
C THR A 128 3.60 13.10 6.26
N LYS A 129 4.21 14.24 6.58
CA LYS A 129 4.68 14.53 7.93
C LYS A 129 3.56 14.62 8.96
N ASP A 130 2.37 14.99 8.53
CA ASP A 130 1.17 15.09 9.38
C ASP A 130 0.55 13.73 9.75
N SER A 131 1.17 12.62 9.37
CA SER A 131 0.69 11.26 9.71
C SER A 131 0.83 10.89 11.21
N ASP A 132 1.47 11.71 12.02
CA ASP A 132 1.58 11.69 13.50
C ASP A 132 2.22 10.42 14.13
N PHE A 133 3.07 9.70 13.42
CA PHE A 133 3.62 8.43 13.94
C PHE A 133 5.14 8.39 14.12
N VAL A 134 5.86 9.42 13.64
CA VAL A 134 7.32 9.47 13.71
C VAL A 134 7.83 10.90 13.88
N ASP A 135 8.96 11.04 14.57
CA ASP A 135 9.72 12.29 14.61
C ASP A 135 10.43 12.57 13.27
N SER A 136 11.06 13.74 13.16
CA SER A 136 11.70 14.20 11.91
C SER A 136 12.82 13.29 11.40
N GLU A 137 13.59 12.67 12.30
CA GLU A 137 14.68 11.77 11.92
C GLU A 137 14.14 10.44 11.38
N HIS A 138 13.19 9.84 12.08
CA HIS A 138 12.52 8.61 11.64
C HIS A 138 11.73 8.84 10.35
N TYR A 139 11.11 10.01 10.19
CA TYR A 139 10.42 10.39 8.96
C TYR A 139 11.39 10.43 7.76
N ALA A 140 12.55 11.10 7.90
CA ALA A 140 13.54 11.17 6.83
C ALA A 140 14.07 9.77 6.44
N LYS A 141 14.30 8.90 7.43
CA LYS A 141 14.69 7.51 7.20
C LYS A 141 13.60 6.74 6.46
N LEU A 142 12.34 6.88 6.86
CA LEU A 142 11.20 6.24 6.19
C LEU A 142 11.14 6.66 4.72
N ILE A 143 11.15 7.97 4.44
CA ILE A 143 11.13 8.49 3.06
C ILE A 143 12.31 7.94 2.25
N GLY A 144 13.52 7.88 2.84
CA GLY A 144 14.68 7.28 2.19
C GLY A 144 14.50 5.80 1.84
N HIS A 145 13.85 5.00 2.69
CA HIS A 145 13.50 3.60 2.37
C HIS A 145 12.43 3.53 1.28
N THR A 146 11.37 4.34 1.38
CA THR A 146 10.27 4.35 0.41
C THR A 146 10.76 4.74 -1.00
N MET A 147 11.68 5.72 -1.10
CA MET A 147 12.33 6.10 -2.36
C MET A 147 13.09 4.92 -2.98
N LYS A 148 13.90 4.21 -2.20
CA LYS A 148 14.64 3.03 -2.67
C LYS A 148 13.69 1.89 -3.08
N CYS A 149 12.58 1.70 -2.39
CA CYS A 149 11.55 0.72 -2.77
C CYS A 149 10.91 1.08 -4.11
N LEU A 150 10.64 2.37 -4.35
CA LEU A 150 10.14 2.87 -5.63
C LEU A 150 11.12 2.57 -6.77
N GLU A 151 12.40 2.95 -6.62
CA GLU A 151 13.45 2.65 -7.60
C GLU A 151 13.57 1.15 -7.88
N SER A 152 13.57 0.33 -6.82
CA SER A 152 13.68 -1.13 -6.93
C SER A 152 12.50 -1.74 -7.69
N SER A 153 11.29 -1.26 -7.43
CA SER A 153 10.06 -1.69 -8.11
C SER A 153 10.11 -1.36 -9.59
N VAL A 154 10.49 -0.13 -9.94
CA VAL A 154 10.63 0.36 -11.31
C VAL A 154 11.70 -0.42 -12.07
N ILE A 155 12.90 -0.60 -11.49
CA ILE A 155 13.99 -1.38 -12.10
C ILE A 155 13.54 -2.83 -12.36
N SER A 156 12.74 -3.40 -11.45
CA SER A 156 12.18 -4.75 -11.59
C SER A 156 10.98 -4.84 -12.53
N LYS A 157 10.60 -3.72 -13.18
CA LYS A 157 9.49 -3.62 -14.15
C LYS A 157 8.16 -4.15 -13.60
N LYS A 158 7.89 -3.85 -12.33
CA LYS A 158 6.60 -4.17 -11.71
C LYS A 158 5.57 -3.13 -12.11
N THR A 159 4.29 -3.50 -12.17
CA THR A 159 3.22 -2.50 -12.20
C THR A 159 3.31 -1.70 -10.90
N THR A 160 3.73 -0.45 -11.01
CA THR A 160 4.10 0.39 -9.85
C THR A 160 3.31 1.67 -9.86
N TYR A 161 2.63 1.97 -8.75
CA TYR A 161 1.98 3.26 -8.60
C TYR A 161 2.28 3.89 -7.24
N ILE A 162 2.21 5.20 -7.19
CA ILE A 162 2.42 6.01 -5.99
C ILE A 162 1.06 6.35 -5.39
N LYS A 163 0.96 6.22 -4.07
CA LYS A 163 -0.17 6.71 -3.28
C LYS A 163 0.33 7.61 -2.16
N ILE A 164 -0.33 8.76 -1.99
CA ILE A 164 -0.10 9.65 -0.85
C ILE A 164 -1.45 9.92 -0.19
N VAL A 165 -1.57 9.51 1.09
CA VAL A 165 -2.74 9.85 1.90
C VAL A 165 -2.57 11.27 2.42
N VAL A 166 -3.61 12.09 2.22
CA VAL A 166 -3.62 13.52 2.59
C VAL A 166 -4.77 13.84 3.54
N SER A 167 -4.54 14.75 4.47
CA SER A 167 -5.52 15.20 5.46
C SER A 167 -5.70 16.71 5.42
N SER A 168 -6.62 17.25 6.20
CA SER A 168 -6.77 18.71 6.37
C SER A 168 -5.52 19.40 6.96
N LYS A 169 -4.57 18.62 7.51
CA LYS A 169 -3.32 19.12 8.07
C LYS A 169 -2.17 19.12 7.07
N THR A 170 -2.33 18.47 5.91
CA THR A 170 -1.28 18.35 4.90
C THR A 170 -0.87 19.70 4.35
N GLN A 171 0.43 20.02 4.48
CA GLN A 171 0.96 21.31 4.05
C GLN A 171 1.39 21.27 2.58
N PRO A 172 0.83 22.13 1.69
CA PRO A 172 1.15 22.10 0.26
C PRO A 172 2.65 22.23 -0.06
N ASN A 173 3.40 23.06 0.69
CA ASN A 173 4.83 23.22 0.45
C ASN A 173 5.64 21.95 0.80
N GLU A 174 5.27 21.22 1.84
CA GLU A 174 5.90 19.96 2.21
C GLU A 174 5.53 18.84 1.23
N PHE A 175 4.26 18.82 0.81
CA PHE A 175 3.78 17.91 -0.23
C PHE A 175 4.51 18.17 -1.56
N LYS A 176 4.65 19.45 -1.96
CA LYS A 176 5.40 19.81 -3.18
C LYS A 176 6.84 19.32 -3.11
N LYS A 177 7.53 19.54 -1.99
CA LYS A 177 8.90 19.05 -1.82
C LYS A 177 8.97 17.53 -1.98
N LEU A 178 8.03 16.78 -1.39
CA LEU A 178 7.99 15.32 -1.53
C LEU A 178 7.79 14.91 -3.00
N VAL A 179 6.91 15.58 -3.74
CA VAL A 179 6.67 15.33 -5.17
C VAL A 179 7.92 15.66 -6.00
N ASP A 180 8.58 16.80 -5.74
CA ASP A 180 9.84 17.16 -6.37
C ASP A 180 10.91 16.08 -6.14
N ASP A 181 11.08 15.62 -4.90
CA ASP A 181 12.04 14.58 -4.53
C ASP A 181 11.74 13.24 -5.24
N ILE A 182 10.47 12.86 -5.38
CA ILE A 182 10.04 11.66 -6.10
C ILE A 182 10.43 11.74 -7.59
N PHE A 183 10.07 12.81 -8.27
CA PHE A 183 10.33 12.96 -9.71
C PHE A 183 11.78 13.35 -10.06
N ASN A 184 12.61 13.62 -9.05
CA ASN A 184 14.07 13.71 -9.23
C ASN A 184 14.73 12.32 -9.37
N ILE A 185 14.11 11.25 -8.88
CA ILE A 185 14.69 9.89 -8.92
C ILE A 185 14.04 8.98 -9.97
N ILE A 186 12.81 9.27 -10.40
CA ILE A 186 12.12 8.50 -11.43
C ILE A 186 11.55 9.41 -12.51
N SER A 187 11.37 8.87 -13.72
CA SER A 187 10.59 9.54 -14.76
C SER A 187 9.12 9.09 -14.71
N LYS A 188 8.22 9.92 -15.21
CA LYS A 188 6.77 9.66 -15.23
C LYS A 188 6.39 8.40 -16.00
N GLU A 189 7.20 8.01 -16.98
CA GLU A 189 6.98 6.81 -17.78
C GLU A 189 7.29 5.52 -17.01
N ASN A 190 7.88 5.64 -15.83
CA ASN A 190 8.27 4.49 -15.02
C ASN A 190 7.20 4.06 -14.01
N ILE A 191 6.09 4.79 -13.89
CA ILE A 191 4.98 4.46 -12.98
C ILE A 191 3.66 4.37 -13.74
N ASP A 192 2.76 3.56 -13.21
CA ASP A 192 1.43 3.27 -13.78
C ASP A 192 0.32 4.12 -13.17
N GLY A 193 0.65 4.95 -12.19
CA GLY A 193 -0.31 5.87 -11.58
C GLY A 193 0.26 6.71 -10.44
N PHE A 194 -0.41 7.84 -10.19
CA PHE A 194 -0.17 8.68 -9.02
C PHE A 194 -1.52 9.02 -8.37
N ILE A 195 -1.71 8.60 -7.13
CA ILE A 195 -2.97 8.71 -6.39
C ILE A 195 -2.79 9.64 -5.19
N ILE A 196 -3.62 10.67 -5.14
CA ILE A 196 -3.85 11.49 -3.96
C ILE A 196 -5.11 10.93 -3.29
N GLN A 197 -4.97 10.39 -2.08
CA GLN A 197 -6.09 9.79 -1.36
C GLN A 197 -6.47 10.64 -0.15
N PRO A 198 -7.66 11.27 -0.13
CA PRO A 198 -8.14 11.97 1.06
C PRO A 198 -8.40 10.99 2.21
N THR A 199 -8.11 11.42 3.45
CA THR A 199 -8.62 10.74 4.65
C THR A 199 -10.15 10.77 4.67
N TYR A 200 -10.78 9.76 5.27
CA TYR A 200 -12.23 9.65 5.40
C TYR A 200 -12.65 9.58 6.86
N GLY A 201 -13.65 10.37 7.23
CA GLY A 201 -14.21 10.39 8.58
C GLY A 201 -13.34 11.05 9.65
N ILE A 202 -12.09 11.43 9.32
CA ILE A 202 -11.16 12.07 10.26
C ILE A 202 -10.26 13.05 9.52
N SER A 203 -10.21 14.30 9.98
CA SER A 203 -9.34 15.35 9.41
C SER A 203 -9.41 15.42 7.87
N GLU A 204 -10.61 15.36 7.32
CA GLU A 204 -10.82 15.37 5.86
C GLU A 204 -10.30 16.66 5.23
N PRO A 205 -9.55 16.60 4.11
CA PRO A 205 -9.11 17.77 3.39
C PRO A 205 -10.29 18.44 2.67
N SER A 206 -10.26 19.78 2.56
CA SER A 206 -11.22 20.50 1.73
C SER A 206 -10.98 20.24 0.24
N LEU A 207 -12.01 20.50 -0.59
CA LEU A 207 -11.86 20.40 -2.04
C LEU A 207 -10.77 21.35 -2.56
N ASP A 208 -10.67 22.57 -2.03
CA ASP A 208 -9.66 23.53 -2.42
C ASP A 208 -8.24 23.02 -2.13
N LEU A 209 -8.04 22.37 -0.97
CA LEU A 209 -6.76 21.74 -0.68
C LEU A 209 -6.46 20.59 -1.64
N LEU A 210 -7.43 19.73 -1.93
CA LEU A 210 -7.26 18.61 -2.88
C LEU A 210 -6.90 19.11 -4.28
N LEU A 211 -7.56 20.17 -4.76
CA LEU A 211 -7.26 20.78 -6.06
C LEU A 211 -5.85 21.38 -6.08
N ASN A 212 -5.45 22.05 -5.00
CA ASN A 212 -4.09 22.59 -4.88
C ASN A 212 -3.02 21.46 -4.92
N LEU A 213 -3.25 20.36 -4.19
CA LEU A 213 -2.33 19.21 -4.21
C LEU A 213 -2.31 18.52 -5.57
N TYR A 214 -3.45 18.44 -6.25
CA TYR A 214 -3.54 17.95 -7.62
C TYR A 214 -2.70 18.80 -8.58
N ASP A 215 -2.82 20.13 -8.51
CA ASP A 215 -2.08 21.07 -9.35
C ASP A 215 -0.56 20.99 -9.11
N ILE A 216 -0.12 20.60 -7.92
CA ILE A 216 1.30 20.36 -7.62
C ILE A 216 1.83 19.12 -8.38
N VAL A 217 1.05 18.06 -8.49
CA VAL A 217 1.47 16.81 -9.14
C VAL A 217 1.33 16.87 -10.66
N PHE A 218 0.29 17.53 -11.17
CA PHE A 218 -0.10 17.53 -12.57
C PHE A 218 1.03 17.87 -13.57
N PRO A 219 1.94 18.83 -13.31
CA PRO A 219 3.07 19.12 -14.20
C PRO A 219 4.06 17.94 -14.36
N TYR A 220 4.15 17.07 -13.36
CA TYR A 220 5.01 15.89 -13.37
C TYR A 220 4.31 14.67 -13.95
N TYR A 221 3.03 14.48 -13.60
CA TYR A 221 2.25 13.31 -13.97
C TYR A 221 0.80 13.71 -14.29
N ILE A 222 0.48 13.77 -15.58
CA ILE A 222 -0.81 14.30 -16.07
C ILE A 222 -2.02 13.42 -15.69
N ASP A 223 -1.83 12.10 -15.52
CA ASP A 223 -2.89 11.16 -15.12
C ASP A 223 -3.00 10.99 -13.58
N VAL A 224 -2.62 12.03 -12.83
CA VAL A 224 -2.83 12.07 -11.38
C VAL A 224 -4.32 12.02 -11.06
N LYS A 225 -4.68 11.28 -10.02
CA LYS A 225 -6.09 11.11 -9.62
C LYS A 225 -6.27 11.37 -8.13
N VAL A 226 -7.36 12.06 -7.79
CA VAL A 226 -7.87 12.10 -6.42
C VAL A 226 -8.87 10.94 -6.29
N VAL A 227 -8.52 9.93 -5.50
CA VAL A 227 -9.34 8.72 -5.35
C VAL A 227 -9.72 8.53 -3.87
N PRO A 228 -11.01 8.65 -3.51
CA PRO A 228 -11.46 8.34 -2.16
C PRO A 228 -11.47 6.83 -1.92
N GLN A 229 -11.65 6.43 -0.65
CA GLN A 229 -11.79 5.03 -0.26
C GLN A 229 -13.18 4.50 -0.68
N LEU A 230 -13.28 3.87 -1.85
CA LEU A 230 -14.54 3.38 -2.43
C LEU A 230 -15.26 2.40 -1.48
N HIS A 231 -14.53 1.54 -0.79
CA HIS A 231 -15.10 0.55 0.14
C HIS A 231 -15.95 1.22 1.24
N LYS A 232 -15.62 2.44 1.68
CA LYS A 232 -16.42 3.19 2.66
C LYS A 232 -17.80 3.60 2.12
N PHE A 233 -17.93 3.82 0.80
CA PHE A 233 -19.18 4.22 0.18
C PHE A 233 -20.09 3.05 -0.18
N ILE A 234 -19.53 1.89 -0.48
CA ILE A 234 -20.31 0.70 -0.88
C ILE A 234 -20.55 -0.26 0.29
N GLY A 235 -20.08 0.07 1.51
CA GLY A 235 -20.24 -0.78 2.69
C GLY A 235 -19.43 -2.08 2.62
N ALA A 236 -18.33 -2.09 1.89
CA ALA A 236 -17.41 -3.22 1.84
C ALA A 236 -16.43 -3.16 3.04
N PRO A 237 -15.94 -4.34 3.53
CA PRO A 237 -14.98 -4.40 4.62
C PRO A 237 -13.64 -3.76 4.26
#